data_97b59da3fef73aea15aea7d09b492d3e
#
_entry.id   97b59da3fef73aea15aea7d09b492d3e
#
_cell.length_a   1.000
_cell.length_b   1.000
_cell.length_c   1.000
_cell.angle_alpha   90.00
_cell.angle_beta   90.00
_cell.angle_gamma   90.00
#
_symmetry.space_group_name_H-M   'P 1'
#
loop_
_entity.id
_entity.type
_entity.pdbx_description
1 polymer ?
#
loop_
_entity_poly.entity_id
_entity_poly.type
_entity_poly.pdbx_seq_one_letter_code
_entity_poly.pdbx_strand_id
1 'polypeptide(L)'
;MLLSIIIVNYNSGALILDCLQSAELDLFDLDKIEWIVVDNSSNQADKHLVTTAFPMVQWTDMEYNAGFARANNRGIELSKGQLVLLLNPDTLLQPAVVMAMANELLQSNLVAAGVQLVHLDGSPQFSGSHFMLGGLNHLLPLPYWGALLKKVAALLIHEKPAFIEAPDYAEVDWISGAFLMVKKEAIQKAGVLDPEFFLYAEEVEWCARLGNYGKMAIFGQYKIVHLIGQSIQEAAEAEDNSYTNLTDKKGLQLMVSNHLRIRKQYGIIWFLFQLLNYTWTIPVYLVCGMLELIWNRKSPLQIVKPWWGFTKNIMELWLIAPIIIARKPHFYKYL
;
A
#
# COMPACT_ATOMS: atom_id res chain seq x y z
N MET A 1 -13.77 24.34 2.78
CA MET A 1 -12.78 23.44 2.15
C MET A 1 -13.48 22.15 1.73
N LEU A 2 -13.37 21.77 0.46
CA LEU A 2 -13.96 20.55 -0.09
C LEU A 2 -13.03 19.35 0.08
N LEU A 3 -11.76 19.50 -0.34
CA LEU A 3 -10.80 18.42 -0.45
C LEU A 3 -9.45 18.80 0.17
N SER A 4 -8.88 17.92 0.98
CA SER A 4 -7.50 17.98 1.44
C SER A 4 -6.71 16.87 0.77
N ILE A 5 -5.68 17.22 0.00
CA ILE A 5 -4.79 16.28 -0.66
C ILE A 5 -3.53 16.15 0.19
N ILE A 6 -3.22 14.95 0.64
CA ILE A 6 -2.10 14.62 1.51
C ILE A 6 -1.08 13.81 0.73
N ILE A 7 0.15 14.31 0.66
CA ILE A 7 1.29 13.64 0.04
C ILE A 7 2.37 13.43 1.09
N VAL A 8 2.86 12.20 1.23
CA VAL A 8 3.98 11.90 2.12
C VAL A 8 5.28 11.98 1.32
N ASN A 9 6.18 12.86 1.74
CA ASN A 9 7.52 12.96 1.20
C ASN A 9 8.49 12.04 1.96
N TYR A 10 9.26 11.25 1.24
CA TYR A 10 10.46 10.58 1.74
C TYR A 10 11.51 10.52 0.64
N ASN A 11 12.39 11.56 0.57
CA ASN A 11 13.37 11.76 -0.48
C ASN A 11 12.76 11.75 -1.91
N SER A 12 11.57 12.31 -2.06
CA SER A 12 10.77 12.27 -3.28
C SER A 12 10.39 13.66 -3.79
N GLY A 13 11.15 14.71 -3.43
CA GLY A 13 10.82 16.09 -3.77
C GLY A 13 10.63 16.34 -5.28
N ALA A 14 11.45 15.70 -6.13
CA ALA A 14 11.30 15.80 -7.57
C ALA A 14 9.98 15.18 -8.07
N LEU A 15 9.59 14.02 -7.53
CA LEU A 15 8.33 13.35 -7.87
C LEU A 15 7.11 14.18 -7.41
N ILE A 16 7.20 14.80 -6.22
CA ILE A 16 6.16 15.73 -5.75
C ILE A 16 6.05 16.92 -6.69
N LEU A 17 7.19 17.45 -7.16
CA LEU A 17 7.19 18.54 -8.13
C LEU A 17 6.45 18.14 -9.40
N ASP A 18 6.77 16.99 -9.98
CA ASP A 18 6.12 16.47 -11.19
C ASP A 18 4.61 16.20 -10.94
N CYS A 19 4.26 15.64 -9.78
CA CYS A 19 2.86 15.43 -9.37
C CYS A 19 2.09 16.75 -9.32
N LEU A 20 2.63 17.78 -8.66
CA LEU A 20 1.99 19.10 -8.55
C LEU A 20 1.95 19.84 -9.89
N GLN A 21 2.96 19.70 -10.74
CA GLN A 21 2.96 20.26 -12.10
C GLN A 21 1.87 19.60 -12.96
N SER A 22 1.75 18.26 -12.90
CA SER A 22 0.73 17.53 -13.65
C SER A 22 -0.70 17.87 -13.21
N ALA A 23 -0.85 18.33 -11.96
CA ALA A 23 -2.11 18.78 -11.41
C ALA A 23 -2.61 20.10 -11.99
N GLU A 24 -1.77 20.85 -12.74
CA GLU A 24 -2.16 22.16 -13.33
C GLU A 24 -2.93 22.99 -12.31
N LEU A 25 -2.29 23.34 -11.17
CA LEU A 25 -2.95 23.86 -9.97
C LEU A 25 -3.83 25.09 -10.23
N ASP A 26 -3.55 25.83 -11.31
CA ASP A 26 -4.36 26.97 -11.75
C ASP A 26 -5.79 26.56 -12.18
N LEU A 27 -6.00 25.29 -12.50
CA LEU A 27 -7.33 24.75 -12.83
C LEU A 27 -8.14 24.34 -11.60
N PHE A 28 -7.51 24.33 -10.43
CA PHE A 28 -8.21 24.08 -9.17
C PHE A 28 -8.68 25.38 -8.53
N ASP A 29 -9.87 25.32 -7.93
CA ASP A 29 -10.34 26.38 -7.03
C ASP A 29 -9.59 26.22 -5.68
N LEU A 30 -8.51 26.99 -5.51
CA LEU A 30 -7.65 26.94 -4.34
C LEU A 30 -8.39 27.30 -3.03
N ASP A 31 -9.55 27.97 -3.11
CA ASP A 31 -10.41 28.19 -1.94
C ASP A 31 -11.14 26.91 -1.49
N LYS A 32 -11.18 25.90 -2.35
CA LYS A 32 -11.84 24.61 -2.08
C LYS A 32 -10.89 23.46 -1.84
N ILE A 33 -9.62 23.57 -2.26
CA ILE A 33 -8.64 22.49 -2.18
C ILE A 33 -7.40 22.96 -1.43
N GLU A 34 -6.93 22.15 -0.49
CA GLU A 34 -5.64 22.35 0.18
C GLU A 34 -4.68 21.21 -0.13
N TRP A 35 -3.40 21.56 -0.25
CA TRP A 35 -2.31 20.64 -0.49
C TRP A 35 -1.44 20.56 0.75
N ILE A 36 -1.31 19.37 1.32
CA ILE A 36 -0.54 19.11 2.53
C ILE A 36 0.56 18.12 2.19
N VAL A 37 1.80 18.57 2.24
CA VAL A 37 2.96 17.67 2.12
C VAL A 37 3.50 17.40 3.52
N VAL A 38 3.57 16.13 3.90
CA VAL A 38 4.15 15.68 5.17
C VAL A 38 5.51 15.09 4.90
N ASP A 39 6.55 15.78 5.35
CA ASP A 39 7.92 15.33 5.16
C ASP A 39 8.33 14.32 6.23
N ASN A 40 8.63 13.13 5.76
CA ASN A 40 8.98 11.98 6.60
C ASN A 40 10.49 11.89 6.85
N SER A 41 11.09 13.02 7.26
CA SER A 41 12.53 13.17 7.53
C SER A 41 13.42 13.08 6.28
N SER A 42 13.05 13.83 5.25
CA SER A 42 13.84 13.99 4.03
C SER A 42 14.88 15.12 4.19
N ASN A 43 15.60 15.38 3.13
CA ASN A 43 16.56 16.49 3.11
C ASN A 43 15.83 17.84 2.91
N GLN A 44 16.45 18.93 3.38
CA GLN A 44 15.89 20.29 3.25
C GLN A 44 15.77 20.77 1.79
N ALA A 45 16.50 20.14 0.86
CA ALA A 45 16.42 20.48 -0.57
C ALA A 45 15.04 20.16 -1.14
N ASP A 46 14.40 19.06 -0.73
CA ASP A 46 13.05 18.70 -1.17
C ASP A 46 12.04 19.77 -0.77
N LYS A 47 12.11 20.25 0.48
CA LYS A 47 11.24 21.32 0.97
C LYS A 47 11.41 22.59 0.15
N HIS A 48 12.67 23.02 -0.03
CA HIS A 48 12.96 24.24 -0.80
C HIS A 48 12.49 24.12 -2.26
N LEU A 49 12.75 22.97 -2.89
CA LEU A 49 12.33 22.68 -4.26
C LEU A 49 10.82 22.85 -4.43
N VAL A 50 10.04 22.18 -3.58
CA VAL A 50 8.57 22.15 -3.70
C VAL A 50 7.95 23.48 -3.29
N THR A 51 8.33 24.05 -2.11
CA THR A 51 7.68 25.28 -1.61
C THR A 51 8.06 26.54 -2.36
N THR A 52 9.19 26.54 -3.07
CA THR A 52 9.56 27.65 -3.98
C THR A 52 8.69 27.62 -5.24
N ALA A 53 8.46 26.43 -5.81
CA ALA A 53 7.63 26.29 -7.02
C ALA A 53 6.13 26.42 -6.71
N PHE A 54 5.70 25.94 -5.55
CA PHE A 54 4.29 25.91 -5.12
C PHE A 54 4.11 26.47 -3.71
N PRO A 55 4.09 27.80 -3.53
CA PRO A 55 4.00 28.45 -2.20
C PRO A 55 2.69 28.18 -1.46
N MET A 56 1.62 27.70 -2.15
CA MET A 56 0.34 27.36 -1.54
C MET A 56 0.37 25.99 -0.82
N VAL A 57 1.41 25.20 -1.03
CA VAL A 57 1.54 23.89 -0.37
C VAL A 57 1.87 24.07 1.11
N GLN A 58 1.05 23.52 1.96
CA GLN A 58 1.34 23.43 3.38
C GLN A 58 2.35 22.31 3.63
N TRP A 59 3.60 22.67 3.95
CA TRP A 59 4.65 21.71 4.28
C TRP A 59 4.76 21.53 5.79
N THR A 60 4.82 20.26 6.26
CA THR A 60 5.03 19.93 7.66
C THR A 60 6.05 18.81 7.81
N ASP A 61 6.92 18.93 8.80
CA ASP A 61 8.03 17.99 9.02
C ASP A 61 7.69 17.03 10.17
N MET A 62 8.02 15.74 10.01
CA MET A 62 7.85 14.70 11.05
C MET A 62 9.07 14.57 11.97
N GLU A 63 10.20 15.26 11.66
CA GLU A 63 11.48 15.21 12.37
C GLU A 63 12.18 13.82 12.35
N TYR A 64 11.48 12.76 12.03
CA TYR A 64 12.02 11.40 11.88
C TYR A 64 11.21 10.62 10.86
N ASN A 65 11.79 9.55 10.30
CA ASN A 65 11.03 8.65 9.42
C ASN A 65 10.00 7.85 10.25
N ALA A 66 8.80 8.40 10.30
CA ALA A 66 7.65 7.87 11.04
C ALA A 66 6.87 6.78 10.30
N GLY A 67 7.24 6.47 9.06
CA GLY A 67 6.52 5.56 8.17
C GLY A 67 5.28 6.20 7.55
N PHE A 68 4.63 5.42 6.67
CA PHE A 68 3.52 5.92 5.86
C PHE A 68 2.26 6.23 6.69
N ALA A 69 1.89 5.34 7.61
CA ALA A 69 0.68 5.51 8.43
C ALA A 69 0.72 6.78 9.29
N ARG A 70 1.79 6.99 10.05
CA ARG A 70 1.92 8.14 10.95
C ARG A 70 2.04 9.45 10.19
N ALA A 71 2.75 9.46 9.06
CA ALA A 71 2.88 10.65 8.23
C ALA A 71 1.51 11.05 7.63
N ASN A 72 0.75 10.09 7.06
CA ASN A 72 -0.60 10.36 6.61
C ASN A 72 -1.52 10.82 7.74
N ASN A 73 -1.42 10.24 8.93
CA ASN A 73 -2.21 10.67 10.08
C ASN A 73 -1.93 12.13 10.46
N ARG A 74 -0.67 12.57 10.35
CA ARG A 74 -0.33 13.98 10.54
C ARG A 74 -0.99 14.88 9.51
N GLY A 75 -1.02 14.46 8.23
CA GLY A 75 -1.75 15.17 7.19
C GLY A 75 -3.27 15.20 7.45
N ILE A 76 -3.85 14.09 7.87
CA ILE A 76 -5.28 13.99 8.24
C ILE A 76 -5.63 14.93 9.40
N GLU A 77 -4.76 15.02 10.40
CA GLU A 77 -4.93 15.94 11.55
C GLU A 77 -4.98 17.40 11.10
N LEU A 78 -4.13 17.79 10.14
CA LEU A 78 -4.05 19.15 9.60
C LEU A 78 -5.18 19.46 8.60
N SER A 79 -5.82 18.43 8.03
CA SER A 79 -6.81 18.57 6.96
C SER A 79 -8.08 19.27 7.40
N LYS A 80 -8.64 20.12 6.53
CA LYS A 80 -9.89 20.87 6.74
C LYS A 80 -11.01 20.45 5.79
N GLY A 81 -10.68 19.67 4.74
CA GLY A 81 -11.62 19.22 3.72
C GLY A 81 -12.71 18.29 4.24
N GLN A 82 -13.85 18.29 3.58
CA GLN A 82 -14.90 17.27 3.77
C GLN A 82 -14.45 15.90 3.27
N LEU A 83 -13.57 15.90 2.27
CA LEU A 83 -12.88 14.75 1.71
C LEU A 83 -11.39 14.86 2.00
N VAL A 84 -10.76 13.71 2.22
CA VAL A 84 -9.31 13.56 2.35
C VAL A 84 -8.84 12.60 1.25
N LEU A 85 -7.88 13.03 0.45
CA LEU A 85 -7.20 12.19 -0.54
C LEU A 85 -5.80 11.86 -0.03
N LEU A 86 -5.51 10.58 0.22
CA LEU A 86 -4.15 10.09 0.34
C LEU A 86 -3.62 9.88 -1.08
N LEU A 87 -2.46 10.47 -1.37
CA LEU A 87 -1.88 10.49 -2.70
C LEU A 87 -0.39 10.16 -2.63
N ASN A 88 0.06 9.21 -3.43
CA ASN A 88 1.49 8.94 -3.55
C ASN A 88 2.20 10.05 -4.32
N PRO A 89 3.46 10.37 -3.97
CA PRO A 89 4.24 11.42 -4.64
C PRO A 89 4.56 11.11 -6.11
N ASP A 90 4.55 9.84 -6.51
CA ASP A 90 4.85 9.33 -7.85
C ASP A 90 3.60 9.13 -8.72
N THR A 91 2.57 9.97 -8.50
CA THR A 91 1.35 10.00 -9.33
C THR A 91 1.35 11.22 -10.25
N LEU A 92 0.83 11.08 -11.48
CA LEU A 92 0.56 12.21 -12.38
C LEU A 92 -0.95 12.44 -12.40
N LEU A 93 -1.36 13.58 -11.90
CA LEU A 93 -2.77 13.92 -11.71
C LEU A 93 -3.40 14.52 -12.97
N GLN A 94 -4.69 14.36 -13.06
CA GLN A 94 -5.56 15.07 -14.01
C GLN A 94 -6.63 15.81 -13.19
N PRO A 95 -6.66 17.16 -13.21
CA PRO A 95 -7.60 17.96 -12.39
C PRO A 95 -9.05 17.53 -12.55
N ALA A 96 -9.47 17.28 -13.79
CA ALA A 96 -10.82 16.82 -14.10
C ALA A 96 -11.19 15.50 -13.40
N VAL A 97 -10.23 14.56 -13.32
CA VAL A 97 -10.42 13.27 -12.64
C VAL A 97 -10.58 13.48 -11.14
N VAL A 98 -9.70 14.28 -10.52
CA VAL A 98 -9.76 14.54 -9.07
C VAL A 98 -11.08 15.19 -8.67
N MET A 99 -11.54 16.17 -9.46
CA MET A 99 -12.80 16.88 -9.21
C MET A 99 -14.03 16.00 -9.47
N ALA A 100 -14.01 15.19 -10.54
CA ALA A 100 -15.07 14.23 -10.81
C ALA A 100 -15.20 13.23 -9.66
N MET A 101 -14.08 12.65 -9.20
CA MET A 101 -14.05 11.73 -8.07
C MET A 101 -14.56 12.35 -6.77
N ALA A 102 -14.19 13.60 -6.48
CA ALA A 102 -14.70 14.31 -5.31
C ALA A 102 -16.23 14.48 -5.36
N ASN A 103 -16.78 14.83 -6.52
CA ASN A 103 -18.22 14.96 -6.71
C ASN A 103 -18.93 13.62 -6.62
N GLU A 104 -18.43 12.57 -7.27
CA GLU A 104 -19.00 11.22 -7.19
C GLU A 104 -19.04 10.72 -5.75
N LEU A 105 -17.95 10.86 -5.01
CA LEU A 105 -17.90 10.42 -3.62
C LEU A 105 -18.87 11.21 -2.73
N LEU A 106 -18.96 12.51 -2.90
CA LEU A 106 -19.90 13.34 -2.10
C LEU A 106 -21.36 12.99 -2.36
N GLN A 107 -21.73 12.72 -3.61
CA GLN A 107 -23.10 12.41 -3.99
C GLN A 107 -23.50 10.95 -3.72
N SER A 108 -22.54 10.08 -3.48
CA SER A 108 -22.76 8.66 -3.22
C SER A 108 -22.91 8.35 -1.73
N ASN A 109 -23.39 7.13 -1.43
CA ASN A 109 -23.38 6.56 -0.08
C ASN A 109 -22.06 5.84 0.27
N LEU A 110 -21.02 5.96 -0.59
CA LEU A 110 -19.71 5.40 -0.34
C LEU A 110 -19.00 6.14 0.79
N VAL A 111 -18.13 5.45 1.52
CA VAL A 111 -17.26 6.04 2.54
C VAL A 111 -15.88 6.39 1.99
N ALA A 112 -15.45 5.67 0.95
CA ALA A 112 -14.20 5.92 0.25
C ALA A 112 -14.31 5.52 -1.22
N ALA A 113 -13.45 6.12 -2.05
CA ALA A 113 -13.36 5.83 -3.47
C ALA A 113 -11.92 5.91 -3.98
N GLY A 114 -11.64 5.13 -5.03
CA GLY A 114 -10.40 5.12 -5.77
C GLY A 114 -10.63 5.16 -7.27
N VAL A 115 -9.55 5.27 -8.01
CA VAL A 115 -9.52 5.29 -9.47
C VAL A 115 -8.73 4.10 -10.00
N GLN A 116 -8.79 3.83 -11.30
CA GLN A 116 -7.87 2.90 -11.95
C GLN A 116 -6.49 3.55 -12.03
N LEU A 117 -5.52 2.93 -11.35
CA LEU A 117 -4.11 3.27 -11.51
C LEU A 117 -3.59 2.62 -12.79
N VAL A 118 -2.76 3.34 -13.54
CA VAL A 118 -2.15 2.86 -14.77
C VAL A 118 -0.65 3.17 -14.79
N HIS A 119 0.10 2.36 -15.52
CA HIS A 119 1.50 2.66 -15.87
C HIS A 119 1.57 3.81 -16.88
N LEU A 120 2.77 4.30 -17.13
CA LEU A 120 2.99 5.39 -18.09
C LEU A 120 2.57 5.00 -19.52
N ASP A 121 2.64 3.70 -19.87
CA ASP A 121 2.18 3.16 -21.16
C ASP A 121 0.65 2.93 -21.22
N GLY A 122 -0.08 3.29 -20.14
CA GLY A 122 -1.51 3.12 -20.02
C GLY A 122 -1.96 1.70 -19.58
N SER A 123 -1.04 0.76 -19.40
CA SER A 123 -1.40 -0.57 -18.89
C SER A 123 -1.90 -0.50 -17.45
N PRO A 124 -2.92 -1.29 -17.07
CA PRO A 124 -3.56 -1.19 -15.77
C PRO A 124 -2.66 -1.71 -14.64
N GLN A 125 -2.76 -1.04 -13.50
CA GLN A 125 -2.17 -1.44 -12.24
C GLN A 125 -3.24 -1.87 -11.24
N PHE A 126 -2.85 -2.67 -10.26
CA PHE A 126 -3.73 -3.12 -9.20
C PHE A 126 -4.13 -1.95 -8.28
N SER A 127 -5.40 -1.56 -8.34
CA SER A 127 -5.92 -0.37 -7.66
C SER A 127 -6.70 -0.68 -6.38
N GLY A 128 -7.08 -1.92 -6.18
CA GLY A 128 -7.82 -2.42 -5.02
C GLY A 128 -8.48 -3.76 -5.30
N SER A 129 -9.08 -4.40 -4.30
CA SER A 129 -9.69 -5.72 -4.43
C SER A 129 -10.62 -6.05 -3.28
N HIS A 130 -11.07 -7.30 -3.27
CA HIS A 130 -11.80 -7.90 -2.16
C HIS A 130 -10.87 -8.57 -1.16
N PHE A 131 -11.31 -8.65 0.09
CA PHE A 131 -10.61 -9.44 1.10
C PHE A 131 -10.79 -10.93 0.84
N MET A 132 -9.69 -11.66 0.94
CA MET A 132 -9.74 -13.11 1.11
C MET A 132 -9.75 -13.44 2.60
N LEU A 133 -10.64 -14.35 2.99
CA LEU A 133 -10.76 -14.81 4.38
C LEU A 133 -9.39 -15.20 4.95
N GLY A 134 -9.09 -14.71 6.15
CA GLY A 134 -7.84 -15.00 6.84
C GLY A 134 -6.58 -14.50 6.12
N GLY A 135 -6.73 -13.67 5.07
CA GLY A 135 -5.61 -13.19 4.27
C GLY A 135 -4.92 -14.28 3.44
N LEU A 136 -5.65 -15.29 2.97
CA LEU A 136 -5.11 -16.42 2.19
C LEU A 136 -4.34 -15.99 0.94
N ASN A 137 -4.65 -14.81 0.38
CA ASN A 137 -3.89 -14.22 -0.72
C ASN A 137 -2.40 -14.04 -0.41
N HIS A 138 -2.03 -13.85 0.86
CA HIS A 138 -0.62 -13.70 1.27
C HIS A 138 0.18 -15.01 1.25
N LEU A 139 -0.47 -16.14 1.08
CA LEU A 139 0.19 -17.43 0.86
C LEU A 139 0.59 -17.63 -0.60
N LEU A 140 -0.03 -16.90 -1.53
CA LEU A 140 0.19 -17.09 -2.97
C LEU A 140 1.59 -16.68 -3.46
N PRO A 141 2.28 -15.70 -2.88
CA PRO A 141 3.66 -15.35 -3.22
C PRO A 141 4.71 -16.31 -2.63
N LEU A 142 4.33 -17.24 -1.73
CA LEU A 142 5.28 -18.15 -1.10
C LEU A 142 6.01 -19.03 -2.14
N PRO A 143 7.34 -19.11 -2.10
CA PRO A 143 8.12 -19.89 -3.06
C PRO A 143 7.65 -21.34 -3.13
N TYR A 144 7.38 -21.85 -4.33
CA TYR A 144 6.88 -23.19 -4.65
C TYR A 144 5.54 -23.56 -3.96
N TRP A 145 5.42 -23.32 -2.63
CA TRP A 145 4.21 -23.62 -1.86
C TRP A 145 3.00 -22.81 -2.37
N GLY A 146 3.19 -21.53 -2.65
CA GLY A 146 2.16 -20.68 -3.22
C GLY A 146 1.67 -21.15 -4.59
N ALA A 147 2.56 -21.66 -5.43
CA ALA A 147 2.18 -22.23 -6.73
C ALA A 147 1.29 -23.48 -6.58
N LEU A 148 1.58 -24.34 -5.59
CA LEU A 148 0.72 -25.48 -5.26
C LEU A 148 -0.65 -25.01 -4.74
N LEU A 149 -0.66 -24.04 -3.83
CA LEU A 149 -1.90 -23.48 -3.28
C LEU A 149 -2.77 -22.83 -4.36
N LYS A 150 -2.17 -22.13 -5.34
CA LYS A 150 -2.90 -21.58 -6.50
C LYS A 150 -3.61 -22.68 -7.30
N LYS A 151 -2.94 -23.80 -7.56
CA LYS A 151 -3.55 -24.93 -8.27
C LYS A 151 -4.70 -25.54 -7.47
N VAL A 152 -4.56 -25.72 -6.16
CA VAL A 152 -5.62 -26.23 -5.29
C VAL A 152 -6.78 -25.24 -5.22
N ALA A 153 -6.50 -23.97 -5.05
CA ALA A 153 -7.52 -22.92 -5.01
C ALA A 153 -8.35 -22.88 -6.32
N ALA A 154 -7.69 -23.00 -7.47
CA ALA A 154 -8.36 -23.01 -8.77
C ALA A 154 -9.35 -24.20 -8.94
N LEU A 155 -9.19 -25.28 -8.17
CA LEU A 155 -10.11 -26.42 -8.17
C LEU A 155 -11.29 -26.23 -7.21
N LEU A 156 -11.15 -25.36 -6.19
CA LEU A 156 -12.10 -25.28 -5.08
C LEU A 156 -12.90 -23.97 -5.03
N ILE A 157 -12.40 -22.90 -5.63
CA ILE A 157 -12.95 -21.55 -5.47
C ILE A 157 -13.59 -21.10 -6.78
N HIS A 158 -14.92 -20.93 -6.76
CA HIS A 158 -15.67 -20.18 -7.77
C HIS A 158 -15.60 -18.71 -7.37
N GLU A 159 -14.90 -17.95 -8.14
CA GLU A 159 -14.30 -16.65 -7.86
C GLU A 159 -15.26 -15.48 -7.67
N LYS A 160 -14.84 -14.51 -6.80
CA LYS A 160 -14.89 -13.08 -7.16
C LYS A 160 -13.53 -12.76 -7.78
N PRO A 161 -13.41 -12.44 -9.06
CA PRO A 161 -12.12 -12.19 -9.69
C PRO A 161 -11.48 -10.94 -9.10
N ALA A 162 -10.21 -11.06 -8.65
CA ALA A 162 -9.37 -9.89 -8.52
C ALA A 162 -9.17 -9.35 -9.94
N PHE A 163 -9.61 -8.13 -10.20
CA PHE A 163 -9.39 -7.47 -11.48
C PHE A 163 -8.09 -6.64 -11.41
N ILE A 164 -7.31 -6.65 -12.47
CA ILE A 164 -6.21 -5.71 -12.66
C ILE A 164 -6.77 -4.41 -13.24
N GLU A 165 -7.63 -4.53 -14.26
CA GLU A 165 -8.39 -3.43 -14.81
C GLU A 165 -9.81 -3.44 -14.23
N ALA A 166 -10.14 -2.36 -13.53
CA ALA A 166 -11.47 -2.21 -12.95
C ALA A 166 -12.49 -1.89 -14.04
N PRO A 167 -13.72 -2.45 -13.97
CA PRO A 167 -14.84 -1.94 -14.76
C PRO A 167 -15.15 -0.48 -14.38
N ASP A 168 -16.03 0.19 -15.13
CA ASP A 168 -16.39 1.59 -14.87
C ASP A 168 -16.73 1.86 -13.41
N TYR A 169 -17.33 0.88 -12.71
CA TYR A 169 -17.61 0.90 -11.29
C TYR A 169 -17.43 -0.50 -10.69
N ALA A 170 -16.65 -0.60 -9.63
CA ALA A 170 -16.46 -1.84 -8.89
C ALA A 170 -16.48 -1.59 -7.38
N GLU A 171 -17.42 -2.19 -6.66
CA GLU A 171 -17.35 -2.25 -5.19
C GLU A 171 -16.15 -3.12 -4.78
N VAL A 172 -15.38 -2.64 -3.79
CA VAL A 172 -14.17 -3.32 -3.29
C VAL A 172 -14.11 -3.26 -1.77
N ASP A 173 -13.29 -4.14 -1.19
CA ASP A 173 -13.09 -4.16 0.27
C ASP A 173 -11.88 -3.30 0.68
N TRP A 174 -10.98 -3.01 -0.24
CA TRP A 174 -9.84 -2.10 0.00
C TRP A 174 -9.37 -1.44 -1.30
N ILE A 175 -8.75 -0.28 -1.17
CA ILE A 175 -8.26 0.60 -2.23
C ILE A 175 -6.79 0.90 -1.94
N SER A 176 -5.97 0.99 -3.00
CA SER A 176 -4.55 1.34 -2.90
C SER A 176 -4.34 2.73 -2.31
N GLY A 177 -3.38 2.86 -1.40
CA GLY A 177 -2.97 4.13 -0.81
C GLY A 177 -2.36 5.12 -1.82
N ALA A 178 -2.08 4.69 -3.06
CA ALA A 178 -1.58 5.57 -4.09
C ALA A 178 -2.60 6.62 -4.54
N PHE A 179 -3.91 6.29 -4.49
CA PHE A 179 -5.02 7.22 -4.66
C PHE A 179 -6.22 6.71 -3.85
N LEU A 180 -6.36 7.17 -2.64
CA LEU A 180 -7.44 6.77 -1.72
C LEU A 180 -8.17 8.01 -1.20
N MET A 181 -9.35 8.29 -1.73
CA MET A 181 -10.21 9.40 -1.29
C MET A 181 -11.24 8.92 -0.29
N VAL A 182 -11.31 9.55 0.88
CA VAL A 182 -12.14 9.13 2.03
C VAL A 182 -12.97 10.31 2.54
N LYS A 183 -14.23 10.07 2.88
CA LYS A 183 -15.07 11.06 3.57
C LYS A 183 -14.56 11.31 4.99
N LYS A 184 -14.43 12.56 5.38
CA LYS A 184 -13.93 12.92 6.71
C LYS A 184 -14.84 12.39 7.84
N GLU A 185 -16.13 12.32 7.62
CA GLU A 185 -17.07 11.70 8.55
C GLU A 185 -16.83 10.21 8.77
N ALA A 186 -16.39 9.49 7.73
CA ALA A 186 -16.01 8.08 7.85
C ALA A 186 -14.69 7.92 8.65
N ILE A 187 -13.73 8.83 8.44
CA ILE A 187 -12.49 8.87 9.23
C ILE A 187 -12.81 9.12 10.72
N GLN A 188 -13.74 10.03 11.03
CA GLN A 188 -14.14 10.31 12.42
C GLN A 188 -14.72 9.08 13.11
N LYS A 189 -15.41 8.21 12.38
CA LYS A 189 -16.03 6.98 12.91
C LYS A 189 -15.04 5.81 12.98
N ALA A 190 -14.26 5.60 11.92
CA ALA A 190 -13.33 4.48 11.80
C ALA A 190 -11.98 4.72 12.49
N GLY A 191 -11.67 5.98 12.82
CA GLY A 191 -10.34 6.42 13.21
C GLY A 191 -9.39 6.58 12.02
N VAL A 192 -8.18 7.05 12.29
CA VAL A 192 -7.09 7.24 11.31
C VAL A 192 -6.36 5.93 11.04
N LEU A 193 -5.33 5.93 10.19
CA LEU A 193 -4.49 4.75 9.96
C LEU A 193 -3.86 4.27 11.28
N ASP A 194 -3.67 2.96 11.41
CA ASP A 194 -3.10 2.41 12.63
C ASP A 194 -1.59 2.75 12.74
N PRO A 195 -1.17 3.51 13.78
CA PRO A 195 0.19 4.03 13.90
C PRO A 195 1.24 2.94 14.26
N GLU A 196 0.83 1.70 14.46
CA GLU A 196 1.75 0.59 14.66
C GLU A 196 2.41 0.14 13.35
N PHE A 197 1.74 0.37 12.19
CA PHE A 197 2.32 0.08 10.89
C PHE A 197 3.37 1.13 10.51
N PHE A 198 4.53 0.65 10.05
CA PHE A 198 5.54 1.52 9.44
C PHE A 198 5.30 1.70 7.94
N LEU A 199 5.16 0.59 7.21
CA LEU A 199 4.94 0.56 5.77
C LEU A 199 4.27 -0.78 5.39
N TYR A 200 3.41 -0.74 4.37
CA TYR A 200 2.62 -1.85 3.80
C TYR A 200 1.45 -2.30 4.68
N ALA A 201 0.32 -2.58 4.04
CA ALA A 201 -0.93 -3.10 4.61
C ALA A 201 -1.68 -2.16 5.59
N GLU A 202 -1.17 -0.97 5.89
CA GLU A 202 -1.85 0.02 6.73
C GLU A 202 -3.14 0.53 6.10
N GLU A 203 -3.15 0.83 4.79
CA GLU A 203 -4.34 1.23 4.06
C GLU A 203 -5.35 0.09 3.95
N VAL A 204 -4.86 -1.14 3.82
CA VAL A 204 -5.70 -2.35 3.75
C VAL A 204 -6.40 -2.60 5.08
N GLU A 205 -5.69 -2.45 6.20
CA GLU A 205 -6.25 -2.52 7.55
C GLU A 205 -7.26 -1.39 7.79
N TRP A 206 -6.92 -0.18 7.35
CA TRP A 206 -7.79 0.98 7.48
C TRP A 206 -9.08 0.82 6.67
N CYS A 207 -9.00 0.34 5.43
CA CYS A 207 -10.16 0.00 4.61
C CYS A 207 -11.07 -1.03 5.28
N ALA A 208 -10.51 -2.03 5.99
CA ALA A 208 -11.32 -2.98 6.74
C ALA A 208 -12.12 -2.31 7.87
N ARG A 209 -11.57 -1.27 8.54
CA ARG A 209 -12.31 -0.48 9.52
C ARG A 209 -13.32 0.47 8.89
N LEU A 210 -12.96 1.14 7.79
CA LEU A 210 -13.86 2.01 7.03
C LEU A 210 -15.06 1.23 6.50
N GLY A 211 -14.86 0.01 6.03
CA GLY A 211 -15.91 -0.89 5.52
C GLY A 211 -17.02 -1.21 6.52
N ASN A 212 -16.79 -1.05 7.83
CA ASN A 212 -17.84 -1.18 8.85
C ASN A 212 -18.86 -0.01 8.82
N TYR A 213 -18.54 1.07 8.13
CA TYR A 213 -19.36 2.29 8.09
C TYR A 213 -19.97 2.58 6.72
N GLY A 214 -19.59 1.84 5.69
CA GLY A 214 -20.15 1.95 4.36
C GLY A 214 -19.30 1.23 3.30
N LYS A 215 -19.80 1.23 2.07
CA LYS A 215 -19.12 0.60 0.94
C LYS A 215 -18.01 1.49 0.40
N MET A 216 -17.08 0.86 -0.30
CA MET A 216 -15.99 1.51 -1.03
C MET A 216 -16.02 1.04 -2.48
N ALA A 217 -15.58 1.88 -3.42
CA ALA A 217 -15.56 1.52 -4.83
C ALA A 217 -14.34 2.08 -5.57
N ILE A 218 -13.98 1.43 -6.65
CA ILE A 218 -13.08 1.95 -7.68
C ILE A 218 -13.93 2.37 -8.88
N PHE A 219 -13.69 3.56 -9.40
CA PHE A 219 -14.28 4.09 -10.62
C PHE A 219 -13.26 3.92 -11.75
N GLY A 220 -13.38 2.82 -12.51
CA GLY A 220 -12.40 2.43 -13.53
C GLY A 220 -12.39 3.33 -14.77
N GLN A 221 -13.47 4.10 -15.02
CA GLN A 221 -13.48 5.11 -16.07
C GLN A 221 -12.53 6.28 -15.79
N TYR A 222 -12.15 6.51 -14.53
CA TYR A 222 -11.15 7.51 -14.15
C TYR A 222 -9.78 6.85 -13.99
N LYS A 223 -8.78 7.35 -14.72
CA LYS A 223 -7.44 6.79 -14.74
C LYS A 223 -6.42 7.82 -14.25
N ILE A 224 -5.48 7.37 -13.40
CA ILE A 224 -4.36 8.17 -12.90
C ILE A 224 -3.08 7.38 -13.13
N VAL A 225 -2.07 8.04 -13.70
CA VAL A 225 -0.74 7.43 -13.87
C VAL A 225 -0.03 7.34 -12.53
N HIS A 226 0.51 6.16 -12.22
CA HIS A 226 1.31 5.92 -11.02
C HIS A 226 2.63 5.27 -11.44
N LEU A 227 3.74 5.96 -11.17
CA LEU A 227 5.07 5.66 -11.70
C LEU A 227 5.82 4.57 -10.91
N ILE A 228 5.14 3.66 -10.25
CA ILE A 228 5.64 2.62 -9.33
C ILE A 228 7.17 2.56 -9.15
N GLY A 229 7.62 2.76 -7.91
CA GLY A 229 9.01 2.50 -7.51
C GLY A 229 9.98 3.64 -7.80
N GLN A 230 9.56 4.77 -8.40
CA GLN A 230 10.43 5.93 -8.56
C GLN A 230 10.60 6.75 -7.28
N SER A 231 9.69 6.59 -6.32
CA SER A 231 9.77 7.20 -4.99
C SER A 231 10.86 6.61 -4.08
N ILE A 232 11.57 5.58 -4.54
CA ILE A 232 12.72 4.99 -3.85
C ILE A 232 13.83 4.88 -4.88
N GLN A 233 14.95 5.53 -4.66
CA GLN A 233 16.17 5.56 -5.51
C GLN A 233 16.71 4.17 -5.96
N GLU A 234 16.00 3.09 -5.67
CA GLU A 234 16.35 1.69 -5.98
C GLU A 234 15.54 1.10 -7.15
N ALA A 235 14.65 1.87 -7.78
CA ALA A 235 13.82 1.35 -8.88
C ALA A 235 14.56 1.16 -10.20
N ALA A 236 15.78 1.67 -10.34
CA ALA A 236 16.59 1.48 -11.55
C ALA A 236 17.06 0.02 -11.77
N GLU A 237 16.88 -0.88 -10.80
CA GLU A 237 17.30 -2.29 -10.89
C GLU A 237 16.20 -3.30 -10.50
N ALA A 238 14.99 -2.87 -10.16
CA ALA A 238 13.93 -3.77 -9.73
C ALA A 238 12.96 -4.04 -10.88
N GLU A 239 13.11 -5.17 -11.55
CA GLU A 239 12.00 -5.82 -12.23
C GLU A 239 10.75 -5.85 -11.31
N ASP A 240 9.55 -5.82 -11.89
CA ASP A 240 8.17 -5.75 -11.38
C ASP A 240 7.80 -6.67 -10.16
N ASN A 241 8.76 -7.11 -9.37
CA ASN A 241 8.65 -8.11 -8.32
C ASN A 241 8.80 -7.58 -6.87
N SER A 242 8.71 -6.27 -6.62
CA SER A 242 9.01 -5.72 -5.29
C SER A 242 8.08 -6.25 -4.18
N TYR A 243 6.81 -6.52 -4.50
CA TYR A 243 5.83 -7.07 -3.55
C TYR A 243 5.87 -8.60 -3.39
N THR A 244 6.64 -9.29 -4.21
CA THR A 244 6.81 -10.75 -4.15
C THR A 244 8.17 -11.18 -3.59
N ASN A 245 9.11 -10.25 -3.47
CA ASN A 245 10.41 -10.54 -2.87
C ASN A 245 10.29 -10.62 -1.34
N LEU A 246 10.33 -11.83 -0.81
CA LEU A 246 10.24 -12.11 0.63
C LEU A 246 11.60 -12.41 1.27
N THR A 247 12.72 -12.12 0.57
CA THR A 247 14.06 -12.59 0.98
C THR A 247 14.97 -11.52 1.55
N ASP A 248 14.60 -10.25 1.44
CA ASP A 248 15.35 -9.07 1.90
C ASP A 248 14.65 -8.33 3.05
N LYS A 249 15.14 -7.15 3.43
CA LYS A 249 14.54 -6.32 4.49
C LYS A 249 13.16 -5.79 4.12
N LYS A 250 12.92 -5.46 2.83
CA LYS A 250 11.58 -5.03 2.36
C LYS A 250 10.59 -6.18 2.53
N GLY A 251 11.01 -7.39 2.15
CA GLY A 251 10.24 -8.61 2.37
C GLY A 251 9.93 -8.87 3.84
N LEU A 252 10.88 -8.65 4.76
CA LEU A 252 10.63 -8.74 6.19
C LEU A 252 9.56 -7.74 6.65
N GLN A 253 9.69 -6.46 6.23
CA GLN A 253 8.68 -5.43 6.55
C GLN A 253 7.30 -5.84 6.04
N LEU A 254 7.21 -6.32 4.80
CA LEU A 254 5.95 -6.78 4.20
C LEU A 254 5.35 -7.97 4.99
N MET A 255 6.18 -8.96 5.35
CA MET A 255 5.74 -10.11 6.16
C MET A 255 5.19 -9.68 7.52
N VAL A 256 5.90 -8.81 8.23
CA VAL A 256 5.49 -8.31 9.56
C VAL A 256 4.18 -7.53 9.45
N SER A 257 4.08 -6.60 8.52
CA SER A 257 2.88 -5.78 8.30
C SER A 257 1.66 -6.63 7.94
N ASN A 258 1.81 -7.61 7.03
CA ASN A 258 0.72 -8.53 6.68
C ASN A 258 0.29 -9.40 7.87
N HIS A 259 1.22 -9.93 8.66
CA HIS A 259 0.88 -10.73 9.85
C HIS A 259 0.22 -9.88 10.93
N LEU A 260 0.68 -8.64 11.13
CA LEU A 260 0.04 -7.67 12.02
C LEU A 260 -1.41 -7.41 11.60
N ARG A 261 -1.65 -7.11 10.31
CA ARG A 261 -2.98 -6.92 9.75
C ARG A 261 -3.87 -8.14 9.97
N ILE A 262 -3.38 -9.34 9.62
CA ILE A 262 -4.14 -10.58 9.80
C ILE A 262 -4.51 -10.79 11.25
N ARG A 263 -3.58 -10.55 12.19
CA ARG A 263 -3.85 -10.64 13.62
C ARG A 263 -4.92 -9.67 14.11
N LYS A 264 -4.92 -8.44 13.58
CA LYS A 264 -5.89 -7.39 13.92
C LYS A 264 -7.27 -7.67 13.31
N GLN A 265 -7.32 -8.05 12.03
CA GLN A 265 -8.55 -8.22 11.26
C GLN A 265 -9.22 -9.57 11.46
N TYR A 266 -8.47 -10.66 11.54
CA TYR A 266 -8.99 -12.04 11.55
C TYR A 266 -8.70 -12.81 12.85
N GLY A 267 -7.86 -12.29 13.72
CA GLY A 267 -7.57 -12.88 15.01
C GLY A 267 -6.37 -13.84 15.03
N ILE A 268 -6.19 -14.49 16.21
CA ILE A 268 -4.97 -15.26 16.49
C ILE A 268 -4.88 -16.55 15.68
N ILE A 269 -6.02 -17.20 15.41
CA ILE A 269 -6.04 -18.49 14.68
C ILE A 269 -5.49 -18.29 13.26
N TRP A 270 -5.96 -17.28 12.55
CA TRP A 270 -5.49 -16.96 11.21
C TRP A 270 -4.05 -16.49 11.19
N PHE A 271 -3.63 -15.71 12.19
CA PHE A 271 -2.23 -15.32 12.36
C PHE A 271 -1.32 -16.56 12.48
N LEU A 272 -1.64 -17.49 13.38
CA LEU A 272 -0.86 -18.71 13.56
C LEU A 272 -0.89 -19.61 12.32
N PHE A 273 -2.04 -19.71 11.66
CA PHE A 273 -2.16 -20.44 10.39
C PHE A 273 -1.21 -19.88 9.32
N GLN A 274 -1.19 -18.56 9.14
CA GLN A 274 -0.27 -17.90 8.20
C GLN A 274 1.19 -18.14 8.59
N LEU A 275 1.55 -17.92 9.86
CA LEU A 275 2.91 -18.09 10.37
C LEU A 275 3.42 -19.52 10.17
N LEU A 276 2.57 -20.52 10.39
CA LEU A 276 2.90 -21.93 10.17
C LEU A 276 3.12 -22.25 8.69
N ASN A 277 2.30 -21.68 7.78
CA ASN A 277 2.49 -21.85 6.33
C ASN A 277 3.80 -21.23 5.84
N TYR A 278 4.13 -20.03 6.33
CA TYR A 278 5.42 -19.39 6.04
C TYR A 278 6.58 -20.26 6.55
N THR A 279 6.47 -20.79 7.76
CA THR A 279 7.49 -21.68 8.33
C THR A 279 7.62 -22.99 7.54
N TRP A 280 6.48 -23.60 7.16
CA TRP A 280 6.47 -24.79 6.31
C TRP A 280 7.11 -24.57 4.94
N THR A 281 7.06 -23.35 4.43
CA THR A 281 7.71 -23.01 3.16
C THR A 281 9.22 -23.14 3.21
N ILE A 282 9.88 -23.03 4.38
CA ILE A 282 11.36 -23.15 4.49
C ILE A 282 11.88 -24.50 3.93
N PRO A 283 11.44 -25.68 4.46
CA PRO A 283 11.88 -26.94 3.91
C PRO A 283 11.39 -27.17 2.47
N VAL A 284 10.18 -26.73 2.12
CA VAL A 284 9.65 -26.84 0.74
C VAL A 284 10.53 -26.07 -0.23
N TYR A 285 10.92 -24.83 0.13
CA TYR A 285 11.81 -24.01 -0.71
C TYR A 285 13.17 -24.67 -0.92
N LEU A 286 13.76 -25.24 0.14
CA LEU A 286 15.05 -25.92 0.04
C LEU A 286 14.97 -27.16 -0.86
N VAL A 287 14.00 -28.05 -0.61
CA VAL A 287 13.85 -29.30 -1.36
C VAL A 287 13.54 -29.02 -2.83
N CYS A 288 12.54 -28.19 -3.12
CA CYS A 288 12.17 -27.87 -4.50
C CYS A 288 13.27 -27.09 -5.22
N GLY A 289 13.96 -26.17 -4.53
CA GLY A 289 15.11 -25.45 -5.07
C GLY A 289 16.28 -26.38 -5.41
N MET A 290 16.57 -27.37 -4.56
CA MET A 290 17.60 -28.38 -4.87
C MET A 290 17.23 -29.25 -6.06
N LEU A 291 15.97 -29.66 -6.19
CA LEU A 291 15.49 -30.38 -7.38
C LEU A 291 15.62 -29.52 -8.65
N GLU A 292 15.34 -28.23 -8.55
CA GLU A 292 15.50 -27.27 -9.65
C GLU A 292 16.98 -27.10 -10.08
N LEU A 293 17.95 -27.16 -9.13
CA LEU A 293 19.37 -27.15 -9.45
C LEU A 293 19.77 -28.34 -10.34
N ILE A 294 19.24 -29.52 -10.02
CA ILE A 294 19.54 -30.75 -10.79
C ILE A 294 18.94 -30.65 -12.19
N TRP A 295 17.70 -30.15 -12.30
CA TRP A 295 16.95 -30.14 -13.56
C TRP A 295 17.36 -29.00 -14.50
N ASN A 296 17.51 -27.78 -13.94
CA ASN A 296 17.77 -26.55 -14.73
C ASN A 296 19.22 -26.10 -14.74
N ARG A 297 20.14 -26.88 -14.17
CA ARG A 297 21.59 -26.57 -14.09
C ARG A 297 21.88 -25.16 -13.51
N LYS A 298 21.04 -24.68 -12.59
CA LYS A 298 21.25 -23.40 -11.90
C LYS A 298 22.45 -23.47 -10.95
N SER A 299 23.07 -22.33 -10.67
CA SER A 299 24.10 -22.24 -9.63
C SER A 299 23.49 -22.45 -8.23
N PRO A 300 24.15 -23.23 -7.33
CA PRO A 300 23.68 -23.38 -5.95
C PRO A 300 23.43 -22.06 -5.22
N LEU A 301 24.23 -21.03 -5.49
CA LEU A 301 24.06 -19.71 -4.87
C LEU A 301 22.75 -19.03 -5.25
N GLN A 302 22.19 -19.30 -6.42
CA GLN A 302 20.90 -18.75 -6.87
C GLN A 302 19.72 -19.29 -6.07
N ILE A 303 19.87 -20.42 -5.38
CA ILE A 303 18.85 -21.00 -4.51
C ILE A 303 19.15 -20.74 -3.04
N VAL A 304 20.39 -21.00 -2.61
CA VAL A 304 20.78 -20.95 -1.19
C VAL A 304 20.69 -19.52 -0.64
N LYS A 305 21.12 -18.51 -1.39
CA LYS A 305 21.10 -17.11 -0.92
C LYS A 305 19.67 -16.59 -0.68
N PRO A 306 18.72 -16.69 -1.63
CA PRO A 306 17.32 -16.30 -1.39
C PRO A 306 16.65 -17.17 -0.32
N TRP A 307 16.86 -18.49 -0.31
CA TRP A 307 16.34 -19.38 0.72
C TRP A 307 16.80 -18.96 2.12
N TRP A 308 18.08 -18.63 2.28
CA TRP A 308 18.60 -18.16 3.57
C TRP A 308 17.99 -16.82 4.00
N GLY A 309 17.86 -15.86 3.05
CA GLY A 309 17.20 -14.59 3.30
C GLY A 309 15.75 -14.78 3.77
N PHE A 310 14.98 -15.63 3.06
CA PHE A 310 13.63 -16.00 3.45
C PHE A 310 13.58 -16.63 4.86
N THR A 311 14.46 -17.62 5.10
CA THR A 311 14.54 -18.31 6.40
C THR A 311 14.84 -17.33 7.54
N LYS A 312 15.79 -16.41 7.35
CA LYS A 312 16.12 -15.37 8.33
C LYS A 312 14.90 -14.48 8.62
N ASN A 313 14.18 -14.06 7.60
CA ASN A 313 12.98 -13.25 7.76
C ASN A 313 11.88 -13.97 8.56
N ILE A 314 11.72 -15.29 8.36
CA ILE A 314 10.77 -16.08 9.16
C ILE A 314 11.23 -16.18 10.63
N MET A 315 12.54 -16.33 10.89
CA MET A 315 13.05 -16.33 12.26
C MET A 315 12.79 -14.99 12.97
N GLU A 316 13.02 -13.88 12.30
CA GLU A 316 12.68 -12.53 12.83
C GLU A 316 11.17 -12.40 13.08
N LEU A 317 10.34 -12.91 12.17
CA LEU A 317 8.88 -12.91 12.35
C LEU A 317 8.46 -13.73 13.59
N TRP A 318 9.10 -14.85 13.87
CA TRP A 318 8.87 -15.64 15.10
C TRP A 318 9.29 -14.89 16.37
N LEU A 319 10.38 -14.11 16.32
CA LEU A 319 10.82 -13.30 17.46
C LEU A 319 9.81 -12.21 17.80
N ILE A 320 9.17 -11.60 16.81
CA ILE A 320 8.16 -10.55 17.02
C ILE A 320 6.74 -11.11 17.27
N ALA A 321 6.48 -12.34 16.88
CA ALA A 321 5.16 -12.97 17.00
C ALA A 321 4.52 -12.86 18.39
N PRO A 322 5.22 -13.04 19.53
CA PRO A 322 4.63 -12.85 20.84
C PRO A 322 4.07 -11.45 21.11
N ILE A 323 4.72 -10.40 20.56
CA ILE A 323 4.27 -9.01 20.69
C ILE A 323 2.99 -8.80 19.88
N ILE A 324 2.98 -9.27 18.63
CA ILE A 324 1.81 -9.22 17.74
C ILE A 324 0.64 -10.00 18.35
N ILE A 325 0.87 -11.21 18.87
CA ILE A 325 -0.16 -12.05 19.50
C ILE A 325 -0.77 -11.34 20.70
N ALA A 326 0.07 -10.78 21.57
CA ALA A 326 -0.35 -10.10 22.78
C ALA A 326 -1.00 -8.72 22.53
N ARG A 327 -1.00 -8.23 21.28
CA ARG A 327 -1.46 -6.87 20.90
C ARG A 327 -0.83 -5.77 21.76
N LYS A 328 0.46 -5.93 22.10
CA LYS A 328 1.19 -4.89 22.81
C LYS A 328 1.47 -3.74 21.84
N PRO A 329 1.24 -2.48 22.23
CA PRO A 329 1.60 -1.34 21.42
C PRO A 329 3.07 -1.40 21.00
N HIS A 330 3.33 -1.37 19.70
CA HIS A 330 4.66 -1.48 19.15
C HIS A 330 4.72 -0.80 17.77
N PHE A 331 5.85 -0.19 17.46
CA PHE A 331 6.07 0.38 16.13
C PHE A 331 6.90 -0.60 15.29
N TYR A 332 6.25 -1.25 14.33
CA TYR A 332 6.83 -2.33 13.55
C TYR A 332 7.66 -1.80 12.37
N LYS A 333 8.87 -1.28 12.68
CA LYS A 333 9.82 -0.73 11.71
C LYS A 333 11.03 -1.65 11.55
N TYR A 334 11.23 -2.18 10.32
CA TYR A 334 12.33 -3.07 9.94
C TYR A 334 13.14 -2.55 8.72
N LEU A 335 12.69 -1.46 8.11
CA LEU A 335 13.36 -0.71 7.03
C LEU A 335 14.09 0.51 7.57
#